data_d2b457a2323ffdbdcc929e1fd102a6dc
#
_entry.id   d2b457a2323ffdbdcc929e1fd102a6dc
#
_cell.length_a   1.000
_cell.length_b   1.000
_cell.length_c   1.000
_cell.angle_alpha   90.00
_cell.angle_beta   90.00
_cell.angle_gamma   90.00
#
_symmetry.space_group_name_H-M   'P 1'
#
loop_
_entity.id
_entity.type
_entity.pdbx_description
1 polymer ?
#
loop_
_entity_poly.entity_id
_entity_poly.type
_entity_poly.pdbx_seq_one_letter_code
_entity_poly.pdbx_strand_id
1 'polypeptide(L)'
;MKPLSIAILLGVCSLGAGVGGFSAGCQSEAAPEQTPRSEPRSGADQPAKAAGEVVASDVVIDVAMGRALPPYSFSAEDNALLDEVQHGCFNFFWYAGDPKTGMAPDRASEPRVSSIAGVGFQLSAFPVAVERGWVTRAEAEARTLLILKTLAGNSENRKGGLFYHFLDGATGGQPSKAYEHVVSTIDSALFFCGAITASSYFGGEVARIADGLVADADWSFFVSKGDSYQPYERNFVTLGWKPTSLVAPTGSGKLLPYVWVDAGDEHRLVTFLAVAAPTASHAVDPSMYYRLRRGLGENVPGEPMVWFPWSGALFVQLFAHCWLDYAHLGPDNPAAFEVAQRARVNWWENARRTTQMHRDKAIKNPAGKPTLGEHAWGLSASDIEGGYGVPGVFPRPLVMKGSRPEWDYPVTNTDKIVDNYGDGTIAPYAAGSAIMFEPAAAIAAMRHYRGLKKADGDALLWSDPKMISMGWGKTQIGAGRPGFGFADAYREAEKGGTGLWVAPDYVAIDQGPLILAIENARTGLITKLFHQHPVVKAGVKRLKLGPK
;
A
#
# COMPACT_ATOMS: atom_id res chain seq x y z
N MET A 1 -6.87 -3.37 -25.69
CA MET A 1 -6.14 -2.91 -24.49
C MET A 1 -5.71 -4.15 -23.72
N LYS A 2 -4.43 -4.31 -23.39
CA LYS A 2 -3.94 -5.48 -22.64
C LYS A 2 -4.10 -5.21 -21.15
N PRO A 3 -4.54 -6.17 -20.34
CA PRO A 3 -4.64 -5.99 -18.89
C PRO A 3 -3.24 -5.90 -18.29
N LEU A 4 -3.01 -4.83 -17.53
CA LEU A 4 -1.69 -4.44 -16.99
C LEU A 4 -1.54 -4.77 -15.51
N SER A 5 -2.18 -5.81 -15.00
CA SER A 5 -2.45 -5.94 -13.59
C SER A 5 -1.44 -6.72 -12.74
N ILE A 6 -0.62 -7.60 -13.30
CA ILE A 6 0.39 -8.37 -12.50
C ILE A 6 1.71 -7.62 -12.33
N ALA A 7 1.97 -6.60 -13.18
CA ALA A 7 3.27 -5.93 -13.20
C ALA A 7 3.61 -5.18 -11.90
N ILE A 8 2.63 -4.85 -11.06
CA ILE A 8 2.86 -4.01 -9.87
C ILE A 8 3.41 -4.84 -8.71
N LEU A 9 2.84 -6.00 -8.42
CA LEU A 9 3.38 -6.88 -7.36
C LEU A 9 4.58 -7.72 -7.85
N LEU A 10 4.63 -8.11 -9.15
CA LEU A 10 5.73 -8.89 -9.74
C LEU A 10 6.78 -8.01 -10.44
N GLY A 11 6.44 -6.83 -10.92
CA GLY A 11 7.37 -5.89 -11.55
C GLY A 11 8.42 -5.33 -10.61
N VAL A 12 8.13 -5.28 -9.32
CA VAL A 12 9.11 -4.93 -8.28
C VAL A 12 10.16 -6.04 -8.09
N CYS A 13 9.85 -7.29 -8.45
CA CYS A 13 10.78 -8.42 -8.34
C CYS A 13 11.54 -8.74 -9.65
N SER A 14 11.15 -8.20 -10.81
CA SER A 14 11.70 -8.62 -12.12
C SER A 14 12.53 -7.55 -12.87
N LEU A 15 12.82 -6.38 -12.30
CA LEU A 15 13.70 -5.37 -12.90
C LEU A 15 15.19 -5.70 -12.72
N GLY A 16 15.57 -6.88 -13.17
CA GLY A 16 16.95 -7.37 -13.17
C GLY A 16 17.39 -7.96 -14.50
N ALA A 17 16.95 -7.45 -15.66
CA ALA A 17 17.64 -7.70 -16.94
C ALA A 17 17.09 -6.85 -18.11
N GLY A 18 17.93 -5.97 -18.65
CA GLY A 18 18.07 -5.75 -20.11
C GLY A 18 16.99 -5.01 -20.86
N VAL A 19 17.32 -3.77 -21.24
CA VAL A 19 16.72 -3.01 -22.34
C VAL A 19 16.91 -3.74 -23.67
N GLY A 20 15.83 -3.99 -24.43
CA GLY A 20 15.89 -4.44 -25.81
C GLY A 20 14.50 -4.79 -26.32
N GLY A 21 13.99 -3.96 -27.23
CA GLY A 21 12.64 -4.11 -27.80
C GLY A 21 12.52 -5.30 -28.75
N PHE A 22 11.30 -5.62 -29.02
CA PHE A 22 10.65 -6.19 -30.19
C PHE A 22 9.63 -7.31 -29.91
N SER A 23 8.62 -7.25 -30.68
CA SER A 23 7.36 -7.93 -30.79
C SER A 23 7.38 -9.46 -30.90
N ALA A 24 6.25 -10.01 -30.45
CA ALA A 24 5.51 -11.16 -30.97
C ALA A 24 6.05 -12.60 -30.79
N GLY A 25 5.16 -13.46 -30.31
CA GLY A 25 5.18 -14.90 -30.59
C GLY A 25 5.38 -15.80 -29.37
N CYS A 26 4.26 -16.27 -28.80
CA CYS A 26 4.24 -17.47 -27.96
C CYS A 26 4.65 -18.70 -28.74
N GLN A 27 5.76 -19.32 -28.38
CA GLN A 27 5.95 -20.75 -28.51
C GLN A 27 6.83 -21.25 -27.37
N SER A 28 6.42 -22.38 -26.79
CA SER A 28 7.08 -23.10 -25.74
C SER A 28 8.31 -23.83 -26.28
N GLU A 29 9.49 -23.62 -25.69
CA GLU A 29 10.60 -24.56 -25.80
C GLU A 29 11.39 -24.67 -24.51
N ALA A 30 11.88 -25.89 -24.26
CA ALA A 30 12.54 -26.35 -23.07
C ALA A 30 13.94 -25.72 -22.87
N ALA A 31 14.34 -25.57 -21.63
CA ALA A 31 15.66 -25.07 -21.25
C ALA A 31 16.75 -26.15 -21.44
N PRO A 32 17.95 -25.78 -21.93
CA PRO A 32 19.10 -26.70 -21.97
C PRO A 32 19.89 -26.67 -20.66
N GLU A 33 20.39 -27.86 -20.31
CA GLU A 33 21.34 -28.15 -19.23
C GLU A 33 22.62 -27.30 -19.33
N GLN A 34 23.06 -26.74 -18.20
CA GLN A 34 24.36 -26.11 -18.08
C GLN A 34 25.37 -27.05 -17.40
N THR A 35 26.42 -27.37 -18.14
CA THR A 35 27.64 -28.03 -17.67
C THR A 35 28.53 -27.10 -16.84
N PRO A 36 29.32 -27.62 -15.88
CA PRO A 36 30.11 -26.79 -14.97
C PRO A 36 31.39 -26.26 -15.64
N ARG A 37 31.70 -25.00 -15.42
CA ARG A 37 32.98 -24.39 -15.81
C ARG A 37 33.91 -24.25 -14.61
N SER A 38 35.11 -24.67 -14.87
CA SER A 38 36.32 -24.71 -14.06
C SER A 38 36.79 -23.35 -13.52
N GLU A 39 37.37 -23.40 -12.32
CA GLU A 39 38.10 -22.31 -11.65
C GLU A 39 39.37 -21.89 -12.41
N PRO A 40 39.85 -20.67 -12.19
CA PRO A 40 41.29 -20.40 -12.29
C PRO A 40 41.92 -19.91 -10.96
N ARG A 41 43.13 -20.28 -10.82
CA ARG A 41 44.06 -20.28 -9.70
C ARG A 41 44.48 -18.90 -9.18
N SER A 42 44.70 -18.91 -7.88
CA SER A 42 45.66 -18.20 -7.01
C SER A 42 46.61 -17.13 -7.59
N GLY A 43 46.63 -15.98 -6.93
CA GLY A 43 47.73 -15.04 -6.86
C GLY A 43 47.87 -14.48 -5.43
N ALA A 44 49.10 -14.50 -4.92
CA ALA A 44 49.50 -14.45 -3.53
C ALA A 44 49.42 -13.07 -2.82
N ASP A 45 49.16 -13.17 -1.54
CA ASP A 45 49.71 -12.46 -0.36
C ASP A 45 50.12 -10.98 -0.41
N GLN A 46 49.41 -10.16 0.38
CA GLN A 46 50.03 -9.31 1.39
C GLN A 46 49.08 -9.09 2.59
N PRO A 47 49.58 -9.13 3.84
CA PRO A 47 48.72 -9.00 5.01
C PRO A 47 48.35 -7.57 5.31
N ALA A 48 47.08 -7.23 5.18
CA ALA A 48 46.55 -5.99 5.73
C ALA A 48 46.39 -6.13 7.26
N LYS A 49 46.96 -5.17 7.96
CA LYS A 49 46.90 -5.03 9.42
C LYS A 49 45.48 -5.20 9.95
N ALA A 50 45.30 -6.06 10.93
CA ALA A 50 44.12 -6.24 11.73
C ALA A 50 43.64 -4.91 12.32
N ALA A 51 42.58 -4.35 11.78
CA ALA A 51 41.76 -3.38 12.48
C ALA A 51 40.91 -4.16 13.48
N GLY A 52 40.95 -3.80 14.74
CA GLY A 52 40.30 -4.49 15.83
C GLY A 52 38.82 -4.79 15.52
N GLU A 53 38.48 -6.04 15.65
CA GLU A 53 37.14 -6.58 15.58
C GLU A 53 36.33 -5.99 16.75
N VAL A 54 35.55 -4.94 16.50
CA VAL A 54 34.48 -4.55 17.43
C VAL A 54 33.38 -5.57 17.19
N VAL A 55 33.34 -6.57 18.05
CA VAL A 55 32.22 -7.50 18.16
C VAL A 55 30.97 -6.64 18.39
N ALA A 56 30.08 -6.57 17.41
CA ALA A 56 28.79 -5.92 17.51
C ALA A 56 27.87 -6.81 18.36
N SER A 57 28.17 -6.96 19.64
CA SER A 57 27.25 -7.49 20.64
C SER A 57 26.51 -6.29 21.24
N ASP A 58 25.20 -6.35 21.21
CA ASP A 58 24.26 -5.63 22.06
C ASP A 58 23.99 -4.15 21.81
N VAL A 59 24.40 -3.54 20.74
CA VAL A 59 23.96 -2.18 20.42
C VAL A 59 22.58 -2.22 19.77
N VAL A 60 21.57 -1.91 20.55
CA VAL A 60 20.22 -1.62 20.01
C VAL A 60 20.31 -0.38 19.15
N ILE A 61 20.07 -0.51 17.85
CA ILE A 61 20.04 0.62 16.93
C ILE A 61 18.66 1.22 16.98
N ASP A 62 18.57 2.45 17.45
CA ASP A 62 17.34 3.23 17.47
C ASP A 62 17.22 4.04 16.17
N VAL A 63 16.09 3.88 15.47
CA VAL A 63 15.81 4.54 14.19
C VAL A 63 14.54 5.35 14.28
N ALA A 64 14.58 6.57 13.76
CA ALA A 64 13.43 7.45 13.70
C ALA A 64 12.78 7.70 15.08
N MET A 65 13.58 7.91 16.12
CA MET A 65 13.11 8.24 17.48
C MET A 65 12.78 9.74 17.57
N GLY A 66 11.83 10.19 16.73
CA GLY A 66 11.45 11.59 16.68
C GLY A 66 10.74 12.08 17.94
N ARG A 67 10.64 13.39 18.07
CA ARG A 67 9.80 14.03 19.09
C ARG A 67 8.35 14.01 18.61
N ALA A 68 7.41 13.79 19.55
CA ALA A 68 6.00 14.03 19.27
C ALA A 68 5.83 15.47 18.78
N LEU A 69 5.24 15.64 17.62
CA LEU A 69 4.88 16.97 17.12
C LEU A 69 3.63 17.46 17.85
N PRO A 70 3.52 18.77 18.09
CA PRO A 70 2.26 19.33 18.59
C PRO A 70 1.14 19.03 17.59
N PRO A 71 -0.10 18.81 18.07
CA PRO A 71 -1.25 18.65 17.19
C PRO A 71 -1.37 19.82 16.19
N TYR A 72 -1.59 19.51 14.93
CA TYR A 72 -1.83 20.53 13.91
C TYR A 72 -3.23 21.12 14.10
N SER A 73 -3.33 22.46 14.04
CA SER A 73 -4.59 23.17 14.15
C SER A 73 -5.09 23.53 12.75
N PHE A 74 -6.13 22.85 12.31
CA PHE A 74 -6.75 23.09 11.00
C PHE A 74 -7.57 24.39 11.03
N SER A 75 -7.28 25.32 10.12
CA SER A 75 -8.07 26.53 9.91
C SER A 75 -9.47 26.18 9.32
N ALA A 76 -10.38 27.15 9.30
CA ALA A 76 -11.67 26.97 8.64
C ALA A 76 -11.51 26.69 7.12
N GLU A 77 -10.55 27.33 6.47
CA GLU A 77 -10.23 27.14 5.06
C GLU A 77 -9.61 25.74 4.79
N ASP A 78 -8.73 25.28 5.67
CA ASP A 78 -8.19 23.93 5.59
C ASP A 78 -9.32 22.90 5.70
N ASN A 79 -10.19 23.06 6.70
CA ASN A 79 -11.32 22.17 6.90
C ASN A 79 -12.28 22.15 5.70
N ALA A 80 -12.55 23.29 5.08
CA ALA A 80 -13.39 23.36 3.89
C ALA A 80 -12.79 22.60 2.69
N LEU A 81 -11.46 22.75 2.44
CA LEU A 81 -10.76 21.99 1.42
C LEU A 81 -10.77 20.49 1.71
N LEU A 82 -10.49 20.13 2.96
CA LEU A 82 -10.44 18.73 3.37
C LEU A 82 -11.81 18.05 3.29
N ASP A 83 -12.90 18.76 3.65
CA ASP A 83 -14.27 18.26 3.48
C ASP A 83 -14.59 18.04 2.00
N GLU A 84 -14.19 18.96 1.11
CA GLU A 84 -14.39 18.83 -0.33
C GLU A 84 -13.65 17.60 -0.87
N VAL A 85 -12.36 17.42 -0.52
CA VAL A 85 -11.54 16.31 -0.99
C VAL A 85 -12.08 14.98 -0.46
N GLN A 86 -12.36 14.87 0.83
CA GLN A 86 -12.91 13.64 1.42
C GLN A 86 -14.25 13.26 0.79
N HIS A 87 -15.13 14.25 0.59
CA HIS A 87 -16.45 14.01 -0.01
C HIS A 87 -16.32 13.54 -1.45
N GLY A 88 -15.35 14.06 -2.21
CA GLY A 88 -15.03 13.57 -3.56
C GLY A 88 -14.63 12.10 -3.55
N CYS A 89 -13.68 11.71 -2.70
CA CYS A 89 -13.27 10.32 -2.54
C CYS A 89 -14.43 9.40 -2.13
N PHE A 90 -15.26 9.85 -1.18
CA PHE A 90 -16.46 9.11 -0.78
C PHE A 90 -17.44 8.91 -1.93
N ASN A 91 -17.66 9.93 -2.76
CA ASN A 91 -18.56 9.84 -3.91
C ASN A 91 -18.15 8.74 -4.89
N PHE A 92 -16.84 8.53 -5.10
CA PHE A 92 -16.36 7.38 -5.87
C PHE A 92 -16.86 6.07 -5.26
N PHE A 93 -16.62 5.82 -3.98
CA PHE A 93 -17.04 4.59 -3.31
C PHE A 93 -18.55 4.41 -3.25
N TRP A 94 -19.30 5.51 -3.19
CA TRP A 94 -20.75 5.45 -3.05
C TRP A 94 -21.49 5.30 -4.37
N TYR A 95 -21.09 6.07 -5.39
CA TYR A 95 -21.81 6.13 -6.66
C TYR A 95 -21.22 5.21 -7.75
N ALA A 96 -19.95 4.83 -7.66
CA ALA A 96 -19.34 3.88 -8.59
C ALA A 96 -19.65 2.42 -8.24
N GLY A 97 -20.09 2.13 -7.01
CA GLY A 97 -20.39 0.78 -6.55
C GLY A 97 -21.49 0.10 -7.37
N ASP A 98 -21.30 -1.20 -7.63
CA ASP A 98 -22.30 -2.01 -8.33
C ASP A 98 -23.63 -2.05 -7.55
N PRO A 99 -24.79 -1.80 -8.18
CA PRO A 99 -26.07 -1.73 -7.47
C PRO A 99 -26.54 -3.06 -6.87
N LYS A 100 -26.03 -4.20 -7.35
CA LYS A 100 -26.41 -5.53 -6.85
C LYS A 100 -25.56 -5.97 -5.67
N THR A 101 -24.29 -5.62 -5.66
CA THR A 101 -23.33 -6.08 -4.65
C THR A 101 -22.87 -4.97 -3.71
N GLY A 102 -23.03 -3.72 -4.12
CA GLY A 102 -22.52 -2.55 -3.42
C GLY A 102 -21.01 -2.32 -3.55
N MET A 103 -20.27 -3.25 -4.14
CA MET A 103 -18.80 -3.18 -4.24
C MET A 103 -18.36 -2.08 -5.20
N ALA A 104 -17.43 -1.23 -4.77
CA ALA A 104 -16.78 -0.26 -5.64
C ALA A 104 -15.88 -0.96 -6.67
N PRO A 105 -15.76 -0.42 -7.90
CA PRO A 105 -14.83 -0.93 -8.88
C PRO A 105 -13.38 -0.63 -8.46
N ASP A 106 -12.43 -1.39 -9.01
CA ASP A 106 -11.02 -1.08 -8.89
C ASP A 106 -10.71 0.31 -9.45
N ARG A 107 -11.28 0.59 -10.63
CA ARG A 107 -11.18 1.88 -11.31
C ARG A 107 -12.49 2.26 -12.00
N ALA A 108 -12.72 3.55 -12.15
CA ALA A 108 -13.97 4.08 -12.71
C ALA A 108 -14.21 3.62 -14.16
N SER A 109 -13.15 3.47 -14.96
CA SER A 109 -13.25 3.01 -16.36
C SER A 109 -13.58 1.52 -16.51
N GLU A 110 -13.39 0.71 -15.46
CA GLU A 110 -13.64 -0.74 -15.48
C GLU A 110 -14.65 -1.17 -14.40
N PRO A 111 -15.89 -0.72 -14.47
CA PRO A 111 -16.88 -0.84 -13.40
C PRO A 111 -17.28 -2.27 -13.04
N ARG A 112 -16.91 -3.27 -13.87
CA ARG A 112 -17.19 -4.69 -13.63
C ARG A 112 -16.14 -5.41 -12.79
N VAL A 113 -15.04 -4.76 -12.49
CA VAL A 113 -13.94 -5.36 -11.74
C VAL A 113 -13.74 -4.59 -10.45
N SER A 114 -13.83 -5.29 -9.33
CA SER A 114 -13.52 -4.75 -8.00
C SER A 114 -12.20 -5.33 -7.51
N SER A 115 -11.30 -4.51 -6.98
CA SER A 115 -10.20 -5.01 -6.15
C SER A 115 -10.68 -5.21 -4.72
N ILE A 116 -10.30 -6.33 -4.10
CA ILE A 116 -10.71 -6.58 -2.71
C ILE A 116 -10.09 -5.57 -1.74
N ALA A 117 -8.91 -5.02 -2.04
CA ALA A 117 -8.31 -3.90 -1.32
C ALA A 117 -9.17 -2.65 -1.38
N GLY A 118 -9.63 -2.27 -2.58
CA GLY A 118 -10.53 -1.14 -2.78
C GLY A 118 -11.83 -1.28 -1.99
N VAL A 119 -12.39 -2.49 -1.92
CA VAL A 119 -13.55 -2.79 -1.07
C VAL A 119 -13.22 -2.60 0.43
N GLY A 120 -12.01 -2.94 0.86
CA GLY A 120 -11.56 -2.68 2.23
C GLY A 120 -11.54 -1.19 2.57
N PHE A 121 -11.01 -0.36 1.69
CA PHE A 121 -11.05 1.09 1.82
C PHE A 121 -12.48 1.63 1.80
N GLN A 122 -13.34 1.11 0.91
CA GLN A 122 -14.76 1.47 0.85
C GLN A 122 -15.48 1.21 2.19
N LEU A 123 -15.27 0.04 2.80
CA LEU A 123 -15.87 -0.30 4.10
C LEU A 123 -15.41 0.64 5.21
N SER A 124 -14.16 1.11 5.16
CA SER A 124 -13.63 2.10 6.11
C SER A 124 -14.13 3.53 5.83
N ALA A 125 -14.45 3.85 4.57
CA ALA A 125 -14.97 5.17 4.20
C ALA A 125 -16.43 5.41 4.66
N PHE A 126 -17.21 4.35 4.85
CA PHE A 126 -18.61 4.49 5.27
C PHE A 126 -18.78 5.07 6.67
N PRO A 127 -18.04 4.68 7.72
CA PRO A 127 -18.02 5.41 8.98
C PRO A 127 -17.71 6.89 8.83
N VAL A 128 -16.72 7.26 7.99
CA VAL A 128 -16.40 8.67 7.72
C VAL A 128 -17.61 9.40 7.16
N ALA A 129 -18.29 8.81 6.18
CA ALA A 129 -19.44 9.42 5.52
C ALA A 129 -20.62 9.65 6.48
N VAL A 130 -20.85 8.73 7.41
CA VAL A 130 -21.89 8.88 8.44
C VAL A 130 -21.54 10.00 9.41
N GLU A 131 -20.32 10.03 9.93
CA GLU A 131 -19.86 11.07 10.87
C GLU A 131 -19.81 12.47 10.22
N ARG A 132 -19.58 12.54 8.91
CA ARG A 132 -19.64 13.77 8.13
C ARG A 132 -21.06 14.14 7.67
N GLY A 133 -22.05 13.28 7.91
CA GLY A 133 -23.46 13.55 7.54
C GLY A 133 -23.74 13.47 6.03
N TRP A 134 -22.90 12.80 5.26
CA TRP A 134 -23.11 12.64 3.80
C TRP A 134 -24.16 11.57 3.49
N VAL A 135 -24.26 10.56 4.34
CA VAL A 135 -25.27 9.51 4.31
C VAL A 135 -25.76 9.22 5.73
N THR A 136 -26.93 8.63 5.84
CA THR A 136 -27.41 8.15 7.13
C THR A 136 -26.68 6.87 7.55
N ARG A 137 -26.63 6.62 8.85
CA ARG A 137 -26.09 5.36 9.39
C ARG A 137 -26.79 4.14 8.80
N ALA A 138 -28.12 4.19 8.64
CA ALA A 138 -28.92 3.09 8.10
C ALA A 138 -28.58 2.78 6.64
N GLU A 139 -28.37 3.81 5.80
CA GLU A 139 -27.96 3.63 4.41
C GLU A 139 -26.55 3.01 4.31
N ALA A 140 -25.60 3.51 5.10
CA ALA A 140 -24.24 3.00 5.15
C ALA A 140 -24.20 1.55 5.66
N GLU A 141 -24.95 1.22 6.72
CA GLU A 141 -25.06 -0.14 7.26
C GLU A 141 -25.67 -1.10 6.24
N ALA A 142 -26.75 -0.71 5.58
CA ALA A 142 -27.39 -1.53 4.55
C ALA A 142 -26.41 -1.83 3.39
N ARG A 143 -25.64 -0.84 2.93
CA ARG A 143 -24.63 -1.02 1.89
C ARG A 143 -23.49 -1.92 2.37
N THR A 144 -23.02 -1.73 3.59
CA THR A 144 -22.00 -2.59 4.24
C THR A 144 -22.46 -4.04 4.31
N LEU A 145 -23.70 -4.27 4.75
CA LEU A 145 -24.29 -5.62 4.80
C LEU A 145 -24.40 -6.26 3.42
N LEU A 146 -24.77 -5.49 2.41
CA LEU A 146 -24.87 -5.99 1.03
C LEU A 146 -23.51 -6.48 0.54
N ILE A 147 -22.45 -5.70 0.72
CA ILE A 147 -21.07 -6.06 0.35
C ILE A 147 -20.63 -7.32 1.10
N LEU A 148 -20.75 -7.32 2.41
CA LEU A 148 -20.27 -8.44 3.25
C LEU A 148 -21.05 -9.73 2.97
N LYS A 149 -22.37 -9.66 2.77
CA LYS A 149 -23.19 -10.82 2.40
C LYS A 149 -22.82 -11.37 1.02
N THR A 150 -22.56 -10.51 0.05
CA THR A 150 -22.08 -10.90 -1.28
C THR A 150 -20.77 -11.67 -1.18
N LEU A 151 -19.80 -11.11 -0.47
CA LEU A 151 -18.49 -11.75 -0.33
C LEU A 151 -18.55 -13.04 0.49
N ALA A 152 -19.27 -13.07 1.60
CA ALA A 152 -19.42 -14.26 2.43
C ALA A 152 -20.17 -15.39 1.72
N GLY A 153 -21.18 -15.04 0.94
CA GLY A 153 -22.03 -15.98 0.21
C GLY A 153 -21.37 -16.68 -0.99
N ASN A 154 -20.25 -16.18 -1.46
CA ASN A 154 -19.52 -16.77 -2.59
C ASN A 154 -18.27 -17.51 -2.10
N SER A 155 -18.26 -18.84 -2.18
CA SER A 155 -17.14 -19.68 -1.73
C SER A 155 -15.99 -19.78 -2.74
N GLU A 156 -16.17 -19.33 -3.99
CA GLU A 156 -15.17 -19.39 -5.06
C GLU A 156 -14.28 -18.15 -5.14
N ASN A 157 -14.55 -17.15 -4.31
CA ASN A 157 -13.81 -15.87 -4.31
C ASN A 157 -12.57 -15.85 -3.39
N ARG A 158 -12.28 -16.96 -2.70
CA ARG A 158 -11.20 -17.02 -1.71
C ARG A 158 -10.58 -18.42 -1.57
N LYS A 159 -9.36 -18.48 -1.04
CA LYS A 159 -8.66 -19.71 -0.66
C LYS A 159 -8.03 -19.51 0.73
N GLY A 160 -8.19 -20.50 1.63
CA GLY A 160 -7.72 -20.36 3.01
C GLY A 160 -8.28 -19.12 3.71
N GLY A 161 -9.50 -18.71 3.39
CA GLY A 161 -10.14 -17.50 3.92
C GLY A 161 -9.66 -16.18 3.31
N LEU A 162 -8.56 -16.14 2.55
CA LEU A 162 -8.08 -14.95 1.86
C LEU A 162 -8.64 -14.85 0.45
N PHE A 163 -8.86 -13.64 -0.02
CA PHE A 163 -9.59 -13.34 -1.24
C PHE A 163 -8.69 -13.24 -2.47
N TYR A 164 -9.26 -13.49 -3.63
CA TYR A 164 -8.65 -13.09 -4.88
C TYR A 164 -8.48 -11.57 -4.94
N HIS A 165 -7.37 -11.12 -5.55
CA HIS A 165 -7.08 -9.70 -5.74
C HIS A 165 -8.23 -8.99 -6.45
N PHE A 166 -8.61 -9.51 -7.62
CA PHE A 166 -9.74 -8.98 -8.37
C PHE A 166 -10.96 -9.91 -8.32
N LEU A 167 -12.12 -9.30 -8.28
CA LEU A 167 -13.43 -9.96 -8.25
C LEU A 167 -14.34 -9.36 -9.34
N ASP A 168 -15.31 -10.14 -9.81
CA ASP A 168 -16.41 -9.58 -10.59
C ASP A 168 -17.30 -8.74 -9.69
N GLY A 169 -17.39 -7.45 -10.00
CA GLY A 169 -18.11 -6.47 -9.19
C GLY A 169 -19.61 -6.76 -9.05
N ALA A 170 -20.21 -7.45 -10.02
CA ALA A 170 -21.64 -7.74 -10.02
C ALA A 170 -22.03 -9.03 -9.29
N THR A 171 -21.05 -9.90 -8.97
CA THR A 171 -21.31 -11.22 -8.36
C THR A 171 -20.47 -11.49 -7.11
N GLY A 172 -19.37 -10.76 -6.90
CA GLY A 172 -18.38 -11.04 -5.88
C GLY A 172 -17.59 -12.33 -6.11
N GLY A 173 -17.69 -12.92 -7.31
CA GLY A 173 -16.99 -14.12 -7.73
C GLY A 173 -15.72 -13.83 -8.53
N GLN A 174 -15.28 -14.84 -9.30
CA GLN A 174 -14.09 -14.70 -10.13
C GLN A 174 -14.28 -13.66 -11.25
N PRO A 175 -13.27 -12.84 -11.55
CA PRO A 175 -13.30 -11.91 -12.67
C PRO A 175 -13.20 -12.67 -14.01
N SER A 176 -13.29 -11.94 -15.11
CA SER A 176 -13.05 -12.53 -16.43
C SER A 176 -11.61 -13.08 -16.54
N LYS A 177 -11.35 -14.00 -17.46
CA LYS A 177 -10.02 -14.60 -17.68
C LYS A 177 -8.93 -13.59 -18.09
N ALA A 178 -9.33 -12.36 -18.44
CA ALA A 178 -8.39 -11.30 -18.80
C ALA A 178 -7.64 -10.72 -17.59
N TYR A 179 -8.16 -10.92 -16.39
CA TYR A 179 -7.60 -10.42 -15.14
C TYR A 179 -6.72 -11.44 -14.43
N GLU A 180 -5.95 -10.95 -13.48
CA GLU A 180 -5.17 -11.78 -12.60
C GLU A 180 -6.04 -12.67 -11.71
N HIS A 181 -5.70 -13.95 -11.63
CA HIS A 181 -6.35 -14.92 -10.77
C HIS A 181 -5.37 -15.38 -9.67
N VAL A 182 -5.08 -14.46 -8.75
CA VAL A 182 -4.22 -14.69 -7.58
C VAL A 182 -4.98 -14.33 -6.32
N VAL A 183 -5.00 -15.24 -5.36
CA VAL A 183 -5.40 -14.91 -3.98
C VAL A 183 -4.28 -14.10 -3.37
N SER A 184 -4.55 -12.83 -3.08
CA SER A 184 -3.56 -11.87 -2.61
C SER A 184 -3.62 -11.73 -1.10
N THR A 185 -2.47 -11.84 -0.45
CA THR A 185 -2.38 -11.68 1.01
C THR A 185 -2.48 -10.22 1.43
N ILE A 186 -1.91 -9.28 0.65
CA ILE A 186 -1.98 -7.86 0.99
C ILE A 186 -3.36 -7.27 0.71
N ASP A 187 -3.95 -7.56 -0.44
CA ASP A 187 -5.28 -7.04 -0.76
C ASP A 187 -6.33 -7.56 0.20
N SER A 188 -6.20 -8.84 0.62
CA SER A 188 -7.01 -9.41 1.69
C SER A 188 -6.76 -8.72 3.04
N ALA A 189 -5.52 -8.36 3.36
CA ALA A 189 -5.22 -7.62 4.59
C ALA A 189 -5.90 -6.25 4.62
N LEU A 190 -5.85 -5.50 3.52
CA LEU A 190 -6.54 -4.22 3.37
C LEU A 190 -8.07 -4.39 3.50
N PHE A 191 -8.63 -5.45 2.90
CA PHE A 191 -10.04 -5.79 3.08
C PHE A 191 -10.38 -6.06 4.55
N PHE A 192 -9.60 -6.88 5.25
CA PHE A 192 -9.86 -7.20 6.65
C PHE A 192 -9.74 -5.98 7.55
N CYS A 193 -8.85 -5.03 7.25
CA CYS A 193 -8.82 -3.75 7.97
C CYS A 193 -10.13 -2.98 7.82
N GLY A 194 -10.70 -2.95 6.61
CA GLY A 194 -12.00 -2.35 6.36
C GLY A 194 -13.14 -3.08 7.06
N ALA A 195 -13.15 -4.41 6.99
CA ALA A 195 -14.14 -5.25 7.66
C ALA A 195 -14.13 -5.08 9.18
N ILE A 196 -12.95 -5.06 9.80
CA ILE A 196 -12.75 -4.79 11.24
C ILE A 196 -13.25 -3.39 11.62
N THR A 197 -12.95 -2.38 10.80
CA THR A 197 -13.43 -1.00 11.02
C THR A 197 -14.95 -0.93 10.97
N ALA A 198 -15.56 -1.54 9.96
CA ALA A 198 -17.02 -1.61 9.82
C ALA A 198 -17.68 -2.41 10.96
N SER A 199 -17.07 -3.55 11.36
CA SER A 199 -17.51 -4.33 12.52
C SER A 199 -17.56 -3.47 13.78
N SER A 200 -16.49 -2.76 14.08
CA SER A 200 -16.39 -1.89 15.25
C SER A 200 -17.40 -0.73 15.22
N TYR A 201 -17.70 -0.19 14.03
CA TYR A 201 -18.60 0.95 13.90
C TYR A 201 -20.06 0.55 13.94
N PHE A 202 -20.49 -0.41 13.11
CA PHE A 202 -21.90 -0.77 12.97
C PHE A 202 -22.37 -1.79 14.00
N GLY A 203 -21.52 -2.75 14.38
CA GLY A 203 -21.92 -3.83 15.30
C GLY A 203 -22.90 -4.83 14.68
N GLY A 204 -23.68 -5.52 15.52
CA GLY A 204 -24.81 -6.35 15.10
C GLY A 204 -24.49 -7.39 14.02
N GLU A 205 -25.29 -7.41 12.95
CA GLU A 205 -25.12 -8.35 11.83
C GLU A 205 -23.86 -8.05 11.01
N VAL A 206 -23.47 -6.77 10.89
CA VAL A 206 -22.21 -6.38 10.23
C VAL A 206 -21.03 -7.02 10.95
N ALA A 207 -20.96 -6.89 12.28
CA ALA A 207 -19.89 -7.50 13.06
C ALA A 207 -19.88 -9.02 12.92
N ARG A 208 -21.05 -9.66 13.03
CA ARG A 208 -21.15 -11.12 12.92
C ARG A 208 -20.56 -11.66 11.60
N ILE A 209 -20.81 -10.99 10.47
CA ILE A 209 -20.30 -11.44 9.16
C ILE A 209 -18.84 -11.06 9.01
N ALA A 210 -18.47 -9.82 9.31
CA ALA A 210 -17.09 -9.32 9.20
C ALA A 210 -16.12 -10.13 10.06
N ASP A 211 -16.47 -10.35 11.33
CA ASP A 211 -15.64 -11.11 12.28
C ASP A 211 -15.54 -12.59 11.88
N GLY A 212 -16.61 -13.15 11.29
CA GLY A 212 -16.57 -14.49 10.69
C GLY A 212 -15.54 -14.59 9.58
N LEU A 213 -15.54 -13.65 8.63
CA LEU A 213 -14.56 -13.60 7.55
C LEU A 213 -13.12 -13.43 8.06
N VAL A 214 -12.94 -12.59 9.09
CA VAL A 214 -11.62 -12.40 9.75
C VAL A 214 -11.16 -13.68 10.44
N ALA A 215 -12.07 -14.42 11.08
CA ALA A 215 -11.75 -15.68 11.77
C ALA A 215 -11.41 -16.83 10.80
N ASP A 216 -12.00 -16.82 9.61
CA ASP A 216 -11.75 -17.81 8.55
C ASP A 216 -10.39 -17.62 7.86
N ALA A 217 -9.75 -16.46 8.01
CA ALA A 217 -8.47 -16.14 7.38
C ALA A 217 -7.33 -16.99 7.95
N ASP A 218 -6.95 -18.03 7.23
CA ASP A 218 -5.83 -18.93 7.57
C ASP A 218 -4.51 -18.40 7.02
N TRP A 219 -3.89 -17.49 7.75
CA TRP A 219 -2.59 -16.93 7.40
C TRP A 219 -1.46 -17.96 7.41
N SER A 220 -1.58 -19.01 8.24
CA SER A 220 -0.60 -20.07 8.34
C SER A 220 -0.47 -20.89 7.06
N PHE A 221 -1.57 -21.01 6.29
CA PHE A 221 -1.59 -21.63 4.97
C PHE A 221 -0.67 -20.90 3.99
N PHE A 222 -0.53 -19.57 4.10
CA PHE A 222 0.26 -18.75 3.18
C PHE A 222 1.72 -18.60 3.59
N VAL A 223 2.18 -19.26 4.65
CA VAL A 223 3.59 -19.20 5.07
C VAL A 223 4.47 -20.04 4.15
N SER A 224 5.54 -19.41 3.66
CA SER A 224 6.57 -20.05 2.82
C SER A 224 7.25 -21.22 3.54
N LYS A 225 7.30 -22.38 2.90
CA LYS A 225 7.89 -23.61 3.46
C LYS A 225 8.73 -24.33 2.39
N GLY A 226 9.75 -25.06 2.82
CA GLY A 226 10.52 -25.93 1.95
C GLY A 226 11.66 -25.26 1.18
N ASP A 227 12.26 -26.02 0.25
CA ASP A 227 13.52 -25.66 -0.41
C ASP A 227 13.37 -24.71 -1.60
N SER A 228 12.13 -24.40 -2.00
CA SER A 228 11.84 -23.42 -3.06
C SER A 228 12.14 -21.98 -2.68
N TYR A 229 12.38 -21.71 -1.39
CA TYR A 229 12.69 -20.37 -0.87
C TYR A 229 14.12 -20.30 -0.37
N GLN A 230 14.72 -19.12 -0.50
CA GLN A 230 16.01 -18.86 0.14
C GLN A 230 15.91 -19.02 1.66
N PRO A 231 16.99 -19.35 2.38
CA PRO A 231 16.92 -19.55 3.84
C PRO A 231 16.30 -18.38 4.60
N TYR A 232 16.57 -17.14 4.16
CA TYR A 232 16.02 -15.92 4.78
C TYR A 232 14.56 -15.63 4.41
N GLU A 233 14.01 -16.30 3.40
CA GLU A 233 12.61 -16.17 2.94
C GLU A 233 11.68 -17.19 3.57
N ARG A 234 12.24 -18.20 4.21
CA ARG A 234 11.45 -19.25 4.87
C ARG A 234 10.72 -18.70 6.09
N ASN A 235 9.52 -19.23 6.30
CA ASN A 235 8.66 -18.85 7.42
C ASN A 235 8.22 -17.38 7.40
N PHE A 236 8.03 -16.81 6.20
CA PHE A 236 7.32 -15.56 5.98
C PHE A 236 6.04 -15.79 5.17
N VAL A 237 5.09 -14.89 5.27
CA VAL A 237 3.87 -14.93 4.46
C VAL A 237 4.24 -14.66 3.00
N THR A 238 3.73 -15.48 2.09
CA THR A 238 3.91 -15.29 0.64
C THR A 238 3.01 -14.18 0.12
N LEU A 239 3.33 -13.62 -1.06
CA LEU A 239 2.48 -12.61 -1.70
C LEU A 239 1.08 -13.14 -2.05
N GLY A 240 0.94 -14.45 -2.17
CA GLY A 240 -0.35 -15.04 -2.48
C GLY A 240 -0.31 -16.50 -2.91
N TRP A 241 -1.42 -16.93 -3.46
CA TRP A 241 -1.62 -18.27 -3.98
C TRP A 241 -2.29 -18.21 -5.36
N LYS A 242 -1.89 -19.11 -6.27
CA LYS A 242 -2.44 -19.20 -7.61
C LYS A 242 -3.02 -20.58 -7.86
N PRO A 243 -4.27 -20.70 -8.40
CA PRO A 243 -4.87 -21.98 -8.77
C PRO A 243 -4.15 -22.59 -9.99
N THR A 244 -4.12 -23.91 -10.06
CA THR A 244 -3.66 -24.62 -11.26
C THR A 244 -4.71 -24.64 -12.37
N SER A 245 -5.97 -24.39 -12.05
CA SER A 245 -7.08 -24.36 -13.00
C SER A 245 -8.12 -23.31 -12.60
N LEU A 246 -8.54 -22.48 -13.55
CA LEU A 246 -9.60 -21.50 -13.34
C LEU A 246 -11.01 -22.11 -13.33
N VAL A 247 -11.15 -23.37 -13.75
CA VAL A 247 -12.42 -24.13 -13.63
C VAL A 247 -12.64 -24.60 -12.20
N ALA A 248 -11.55 -24.74 -11.42
CA ALA A 248 -11.59 -25.08 -10.00
C ALA A 248 -10.78 -24.06 -9.20
N PRO A 249 -11.27 -22.82 -9.06
CA PRO A 249 -10.50 -21.71 -8.54
C PRO A 249 -10.06 -21.90 -7.08
N THR A 250 -10.76 -22.70 -6.30
CA THR A 250 -10.41 -23.03 -4.91
C THR A 250 -9.77 -24.41 -4.74
N GLY A 251 -9.55 -25.11 -5.85
CA GLY A 251 -8.98 -26.47 -5.89
C GLY A 251 -7.49 -26.50 -5.61
N SER A 252 -6.75 -27.25 -6.46
CA SER A 252 -5.28 -27.34 -6.37
C SER A 252 -4.63 -26.04 -6.84
N GLY A 253 -3.50 -25.70 -6.25
CA GLY A 253 -2.73 -24.52 -6.61
C GLY A 253 -1.40 -24.46 -5.87
N LYS A 254 -0.67 -23.37 -6.04
CA LYS A 254 0.66 -23.15 -5.44
C LYS A 254 0.74 -21.77 -4.81
N LEU A 255 1.48 -21.67 -3.71
CA LEU A 255 1.93 -20.40 -3.18
C LEU A 255 2.85 -19.73 -4.20
N LEU A 256 2.77 -18.39 -4.27
CA LEU A 256 3.71 -17.61 -5.08
C LEU A 256 5.13 -17.77 -4.50
N PRO A 257 6.17 -17.73 -5.35
CA PRO A 257 7.57 -17.91 -4.91
C PRO A 257 8.16 -16.64 -4.26
N TYR A 258 7.34 -15.67 -3.91
CA TYR A 258 7.73 -14.37 -3.34
C TYR A 258 7.12 -14.21 -1.95
N VAL A 259 7.82 -13.53 -1.05
CA VAL A 259 7.44 -13.38 0.35
C VAL A 259 7.53 -11.93 0.83
N TRP A 260 6.72 -11.60 1.82
CA TRP A 260 6.80 -10.33 2.52
C TRP A 260 7.93 -10.39 3.56
N VAL A 261 9.15 -10.01 3.16
CA VAL A 261 10.38 -10.17 3.95
C VAL A 261 10.99 -8.83 4.40
N ASP A 262 10.62 -7.72 3.77
CA ASP A 262 11.13 -6.39 4.11
C ASP A 262 10.08 -5.56 4.89
N ALA A 263 10.53 -4.64 5.73
CA ALA A 263 9.66 -3.91 6.64
C ALA A 263 8.98 -2.68 5.99
N GLY A 264 8.36 -2.86 4.82
CA GLY A 264 7.41 -1.90 4.26
C GLY A 264 6.09 -1.87 5.03
N ASP A 265 5.26 -0.87 4.78
CA ASP A 265 3.98 -0.68 5.47
C ASP A 265 3.03 -1.87 5.26
N GLU A 266 2.88 -2.28 4.00
CA GLU A 266 2.05 -3.42 3.63
C GLU A 266 2.53 -4.73 4.28
N HIS A 267 3.86 -4.97 4.30
CA HIS A 267 4.46 -6.16 4.92
C HIS A 267 4.19 -6.24 6.42
N ARG A 268 4.27 -5.09 7.09
CA ARG A 268 3.94 -4.99 8.51
C ARG A 268 2.46 -5.20 8.76
N LEU A 269 1.58 -4.69 7.88
CA LEU A 269 0.14 -4.86 7.98
C LEU A 269 -0.27 -6.33 7.81
N VAL A 270 0.24 -7.00 6.76
CA VAL A 270 0.02 -8.43 6.53
C VAL A 270 0.47 -9.24 7.75
N THR A 271 1.69 -8.99 8.22
CA THR A 271 2.25 -9.75 9.35
C THR A 271 1.52 -9.43 10.66
N PHE A 272 1.10 -8.18 10.87
CA PHE A 272 0.28 -7.80 12.02
C PHE A 272 -1.04 -8.59 12.07
N LEU A 273 -1.78 -8.62 10.97
CA LEU A 273 -3.06 -9.36 10.90
C LEU A 273 -2.86 -10.87 11.02
N ALA A 274 -1.78 -11.39 10.41
CA ALA A 274 -1.44 -12.80 10.54
C ALA A 274 -1.12 -13.20 11.99
N VAL A 275 -0.43 -12.35 12.75
CA VAL A 275 -0.21 -12.55 14.19
C VAL A 275 -1.50 -12.35 14.98
N ALA A 276 -2.35 -11.41 14.58
CA ALA A 276 -3.59 -11.06 15.27
C ALA A 276 -4.71 -12.09 15.06
N ALA A 277 -4.58 -13.01 14.08
CA ALA A 277 -5.64 -13.96 13.73
C ALA A 277 -6.31 -14.57 14.98
N PRO A 278 -7.66 -14.52 15.06
CA PRO A 278 -8.37 -14.96 16.27
C PRO A 278 -8.37 -16.49 16.41
N THR A 279 -8.33 -17.24 15.30
CA THR A 279 -8.21 -18.68 15.28
C THR A 279 -6.74 -19.06 15.45
N ALA A 280 -6.40 -19.73 16.56
CA ALA A 280 -5.00 -19.97 16.94
C ALA A 280 -4.20 -20.77 15.88
N SER A 281 -4.84 -21.74 15.20
CA SER A 281 -4.21 -22.52 14.12
C SER A 281 -3.98 -21.71 12.84
N HIS A 282 -4.64 -20.58 12.67
CA HIS A 282 -4.50 -19.69 11.52
C HIS A 282 -3.45 -18.60 11.74
N ALA A 283 -3.05 -18.40 13.00
CA ALA A 283 -2.09 -17.36 13.36
C ALA A 283 -0.64 -17.78 13.04
N VAL A 284 0.21 -16.78 12.88
CA VAL A 284 1.67 -16.97 12.73
C VAL A 284 2.41 -16.56 14.00
N ASP A 285 3.67 -16.96 14.09
CA ASP A 285 4.54 -16.62 15.22
C ASP A 285 4.80 -15.10 15.27
N PRO A 286 4.65 -14.44 16.43
CA PRO A 286 4.87 -13.00 16.56
C PRO A 286 6.27 -12.52 16.19
N SER A 287 7.30 -13.37 16.31
CA SER A 287 8.66 -13.01 15.90
C SER A 287 8.76 -12.71 14.40
N MET A 288 7.83 -13.21 13.57
CA MET A 288 7.80 -12.94 12.13
C MET A 288 7.74 -11.44 11.84
N TYR A 289 6.94 -10.66 12.57
CA TYR A 289 6.85 -9.21 12.44
C TYR A 289 8.21 -8.53 12.66
N TYR A 290 8.95 -9.00 13.64
CA TYR A 290 10.25 -8.43 14.02
C TYR A 290 11.41 -8.93 13.15
N ARG A 291 11.25 -10.10 12.51
CA ARG A 291 12.25 -10.63 11.55
C ARG A 291 12.22 -9.93 10.19
N LEU A 292 11.20 -9.14 9.87
CA LEU A 292 11.18 -8.33 8.65
C LEU A 292 12.48 -7.53 8.56
N ARG A 293 13.13 -7.55 7.40
CA ARG A 293 14.40 -6.85 7.16
C ARG A 293 14.20 -5.34 7.19
N ARG A 294 15.14 -4.63 7.76
CA ARG A 294 15.09 -3.18 7.97
C ARG A 294 16.31 -2.52 7.34
N GLY A 295 16.27 -2.32 6.03
CA GLY A 295 17.29 -1.57 5.30
C GLY A 295 17.37 -0.14 5.84
N LEU A 296 18.58 0.31 6.23
CA LEU A 296 18.78 1.64 6.79
C LEU A 296 19.30 2.61 5.73
N GLY A 297 18.79 3.83 5.78
CA GLY A 297 19.25 4.94 4.95
C GLY A 297 19.03 6.27 5.66
N GLU A 298 19.44 7.36 5.04
CA GLU A 298 19.20 8.72 5.53
C GLU A 298 18.97 9.68 4.36
N ASN A 299 18.09 10.64 4.54
CA ASN A 299 17.95 11.80 3.66
C ASN A 299 18.70 13.02 4.25
N VAL A 300 18.58 13.22 5.54
CA VAL A 300 19.33 14.22 6.31
C VAL A 300 20.42 13.49 7.09
N PRO A 301 21.69 13.92 7.03
CA PRO A 301 22.77 13.28 7.77
C PRO A 301 22.48 13.19 9.27
N GLY A 302 22.63 12.00 9.83
CA GLY A 302 22.33 11.72 11.25
C GLY A 302 20.85 11.45 11.57
N GLU A 303 19.98 11.45 10.58
CA GLU A 303 18.56 11.09 10.73
C GLU A 303 18.24 9.77 10.03
N PRO A 304 18.63 8.63 10.59
CA PRO A 304 18.41 7.33 9.95
C PRO A 304 16.92 7.00 9.83
N MET A 305 16.58 6.30 8.74
CA MET A 305 15.25 5.78 8.46
C MET A 305 15.34 4.37 7.87
N VAL A 306 14.28 3.60 8.05
CA VAL A 306 14.09 2.34 7.33
C VAL A 306 13.46 2.64 5.99
N TRP A 307 14.00 2.06 4.94
CA TRP A 307 13.49 2.20 3.58
C TRP A 307 13.13 0.86 2.97
N PHE A 308 12.27 0.88 1.96
CA PHE A 308 11.81 -0.32 1.28
C PHE A 308 12.62 -0.52 -0.01
N PRO A 309 13.37 -1.63 -0.16
CA PRO A 309 14.35 -1.78 -1.24
C PRO A 309 13.74 -2.02 -2.62
N TRP A 310 12.48 -2.41 -2.69
CA TRP A 310 11.82 -2.80 -3.94
C TRP A 310 11.08 -1.65 -4.61
N SER A 311 10.72 -0.64 -3.84
CA SER A 311 10.03 0.55 -4.35
C SER A 311 10.33 1.77 -3.49
N GLY A 312 10.72 2.86 -4.17
CA GLY A 312 10.83 4.18 -3.54
C GLY A 312 9.53 4.98 -3.56
N ALA A 313 8.41 4.39 -3.97
CA ALA A 313 7.11 5.05 -4.01
C ALA A 313 6.58 5.37 -2.62
N LEU A 314 5.89 6.50 -2.48
CA LEU A 314 5.47 6.98 -1.15
C LEU A 314 4.42 6.08 -0.49
N PHE A 315 3.56 5.41 -1.27
CA PHE A 315 2.51 4.56 -0.72
C PHE A 315 3.03 3.47 0.23
N VAL A 316 4.27 3.01 0.01
CA VAL A 316 4.90 1.97 0.86
C VAL A 316 5.10 2.39 2.32
N GLN A 317 4.75 3.63 2.67
CA GLN A 317 4.79 4.19 4.03
C GLN A 317 3.44 4.82 4.44
N LEU A 318 2.33 4.55 3.70
CA LEU A 318 1.03 5.20 3.95
C LEU A 318 -0.06 4.23 4.42
N PHE A 319 -0.14 3.03 3.82
CA PHE A 319 -1.34 2.21 3.91
C PHE A 319 -1.60 1.65 5.31
N ALA A 320 -0.59 1.11 6.00
CA ALA A 320 -0.80 0.60 7.35
C ALA A 320 -1.20 1.71 8.34
N HIS A 321 -0.71 2.95 8.11
CA HIS A 321 -1.05 4.10 8.96
C HIS A 321 -2.50 4.54 8.84
N CYS A 322 -3.25 4.09 7.82
CA CYS A 322 -4.68 4.31 7.74
C CYS A 322 -5.45 3.63 8.90
N TRP A 323 -4.91 2.54 9.46
CA TRP A 323 -5.57 1.76 10.52
C TRP A 323 -4.72 1.60 11.78
N LEU A 324 -3.40 1.35 11.64
CA LEU A 324 -2.50 1.19 12.78
C LEU A 324 -2.00 2.55 13.29
N ASP A 325 -2.36 2.88 14.51
CA ASP A 325 -1.98 4.13 15.15
C ASP A 325 -0.53 4.09 15.67
N TYR A 326 0.41 4.06 14.74
CA TYR A 326 1.84 4.03 15.08
C TYR A 326 2.31 5.24 15.88
N ALA A 327 1.61 6.38 15.80
CA ALA A 327 1.91 7.54 16.63
C ALA A 327 1.74 7.24 18.12
N HIS A 328 0.67 6.52 18.48
CA HIS A 328 0.40 6.12 19.86
C HIS A 328 1.06 4.78 20.25
N LEU A 329 1.28 3.88 19.29
CA LEU A 329 1.98 2.62 19.56
C LEU A 329 3.46 2.85 19.93
N GLY A 330 4.06 3.95 19.46
CA GLY A 330 5.45 4.25 19.71
C GLY A 330 6.44 3.29 19.05
N PRO A 331 7.72 3.33 19.44
CA PRO A 331 8.74 2.46 18.87
C PRO A 331 8.49 1.00 19.19
N ASP A 332 8.67 0.14 18.18
CA ASP A 332 8.61 -1.30 18.34
C ASP A 332 9.87 -1.85 19.07
N ASN A 333 9.85 -3.13 19.48
CA ASN A 333 10.94 -3.70 20.26
C ASN A 333 11.30 -5.11 19.77
N PRO A 334 12.17 -5.24 18.75
CA PRO A 334 12.62 -6.52 18.23
C PRO A 334 13.31 -7.41 19.28
N ALA A 335 14.04 -6.82 20.20
CA ALA A 335 14.76 -7.56 21.25
C ALA A 335 13.81 -8.35 22.17
N ALA A 336 12.56 -7.92 22.32
CA ALA A 336 11.55 -8.64 23.10
C ALA A 336 11.12 -9.98 22.44
N PHE A 337 11.62 -10.27 21.24
CA PHE A 337 11.36 -11.47 20.45
C PHE A 337 12.65 -12.14 19.96
N GLU A 338 13.75 -11.91 20.67
CA GLU A 338 15.07 -12.48 20.36
C GLU A 338 15.62 -12.10 18.96
N VAL A 339 15.19 -10.94 18.46
CA VAL A 339 15.60 -10.37 17.17
C VAL A 339 16.34 -9.05 17.39
N ALA A 340 17.30 -9.05 18.33
CA ALA A 340 18.04 -7.86 18.74
C ALA A 340 18.88 -7.22 17.62
N GLN A 341 19.17 -7.97 16.56
CA GLN A 341 19.93 -7.51 15.38
C GLN A 341 19.14 -6.50 14.52
N ARG A 342 17.80 -6.45 14.67
CA ARG A 342 16.96 -5.50 13.95
C ARG A 342 16.91 -4.18 14.68
N ALA A 343 16.98 -3.10 13.92
CA ALA A 343 16.77 -1.76 14.46
C ALA A 343 15.40 -1.63 15.14
N ARG A 344 15.35 -0.95 16.26
CA ARG A 344 14.11 -0.52 16.90
C ARG A 344 13.60 0.73 16.20
N VAL A 345 12.34 0.77 15.79
CA VAL A 345 11.82 1.82 14.90
C VAL A 345 10.53 2.43 15.44
N ASN A 346 10.48 3.76 15.43
CA ASN A 346 9.21 4.49 15.49
C ASN A 346 8.66 4.64 14.06
N TRP A 347 7.67 3.83 13.72
CA TRP A 347 7.17 3.74 12.35
C TRP A 347 6.44 5.01 11.89
N TRP A 348 5.80 5.74 12.80
CA TRP A 348 5.20 7.02 12.45
C TRP A 348 6.25 8.05 12.05
N GLU A 349 7.30 8.18 12.85
CA GLU A 349 8.41 9.10 12.54
C GLU A 349 9.16 8.64 11.28
N ASN A 350 9.28 7.34 11.06
CA ASN A 350 9.86 6.79 9.84
C ASN A 350 9.09 7.22 8.59
N ALA A 351 7.76 7.11 8.61
CA ALA A 351 6.89 7.55 7.52
C ALA A 351 6.99 9.08 7.32
N ARG A 352 7.09 9.86 8.41
CA ARG A 352 7.31 11.30 8.34
C ARG A 352 8.62 11.65 7.64
N ARG A 353 9.73 11.00 8.00
CA ARG A 353 11.04 11.21 7.34
C ARG A 353 11.00 10.82 5.86
N THR A 354 10.30 9.74 5.50
CA THR A 354 10.09 9.36 4.10
C THR A 354 9.30 10.43 3.35
N THR A 355 8.24 10.95 3.94
CA THR A 355 7.45 12.06 3.38
C THR A 355 8.32 13.30 3.12
N GLN A 356 9.13 13.69 4.11
CA GLN A 356 10.06 14.81 3.96
C GLN A 356 11.08 14.57 2.85
N MET A 357 11.62 13.36 2.74
CA MET A 357 12.54 12.99 1.65
C MET A 357 11.89 13.17 0.28
N HIS A 358 10.65 12.70 0.10
CA HIS A 358 9.92 12.89 -1.17
C HIS A 358 9.76 14.36 -1.52
N ARG A 359 9.37 15.18 -0.55
CA ARG A 359 9.21 16.62 -0.73
C ARG A 359 10.55 17.29 -1.05
N ASP A 360 11.60 17.01 -0.30
CA ASP A 360 12.95 17.56 -0.53
C ASP A 360 13.47 17.26 -1.93
N LYS A 361 13.27 16.02 -2.39
CA LYS A 361 13.71 15.59 -3.73
C LYS A 361 12.86 16.20 -4.85
N ALA A 362 11.57 16.41 -4.61
CA ALA A 362 10.71 17.13 -5.55
C ALA A 362 11.10 18.61 -5.67
N ILE A 363 11.44 19.29 -4.56
CA ILE A 363 11.92 20.67 -4.55
C ILE A 363 13.27 20.78 -5.26
N LYS A 364 14.20 19.89 -4.96
CA LYS A 364 15.52 19.83 -5.62
C LYS A 364 15.40 19.49 -7.10
N ASN A 365 14.45 18.66 -7.44
CA ASN A 365 14.09 18.26 -8.81
C ASN A 365 15.30 18.00 -9.73
N PRO A 366 16.21 17.09 -9.38
CA PRO A 366 17.44 16.87 -10.16
C PRO A 366 17.18 16.34 -11.57
N ALA A 367 15.99 15.75 -11.77
CA ALA A 367 15.56 15.25 -13.07
C ALA A 367 14.91 16.33 -13.97
N GLY A 368 14.73 17.57 -13.46
CA GLY A 368 14.18 18.70 -14.22
C GLY A 368 12.74 18.50 -14.70
N LYS A 369 11.94 17.72 -13.98
CA LYS A 369 10.55 17.42 -14.35
C LYS A 369 9.65 18.61 -14.06
N PRO A 370 8.86 19.13 -15.04
CA PRO A 370 8.04 20.32 -14.85
C PRO A 370 7.05 20.22 -13.69
N THR A 371 6.48 19.05 -13.48
CA THR A 371 5.47 18.81 -12.43
C THR A 371 6.05 18.95 -11.01
N LEU A 372 7.31 18.54 -10.80
CA LEU A 372 7.86 18.41 -9.45
C LEU A 372 8.27 19.76 -8.85
N GLY A 373 7.87 20.00 -7.61
CA GLY A 373 8.20 21.22 -6.89
C GLY A 373 7.70 21.23 -5.45
N GLU A 374 7.67 22.40 -4.83
CA GLU A 374 7.34 22.57 -3.42
C GLU A 374 5.93 22.07 -3.06
N HIS A 375 4.97 22.25 -3.96
CA HIS A 375 3.57 21.88 -3.77
C HIS A 375 3.12 20.73 -4.67
N ALA A 376 4.03 20.13 -5.44
CA ALA A 376 3.78 19.00 -6.32
C ALA A 376 4.84 17.92 -6.09
N TRP A 377 4.54 16.97 -5.22
CA TRP A 377 5.46 15.93 -4.75
C TRP A 377 4.71 14.65 -4.39
N GLY A 378 5.43 13.61 -3.98
CA GLY A 378 4.84 12.32 -3.60
C GLY A 378 4.76 11.38 -4.80
N LEU A 379 5.92 11.09 -5.42
CA LEU A 379 6.03 10.03 -6.42
C LEU A 379 5.51 8.72 -5.85
N SER A 380 4.54 8.10 -6.52
CA SER A 380 3.87 6.89 -6.03
C SER A 380 3.32 6.08 -7.19
N ALA A 381 2.79 4.90 -6.87
CA ALA A 381 2.07 4.06 -7.80
C ALA A 381 0.83 4.78 -8.32
N SER A 382 0.65 4.87 -9.63
CA SER A 382 -0.48 5.54 -10.27
C SER A 382 -0.56 5.27 -11.76
N ASP A 383 -1.64 5.70 -12.39
CA ASP A 383 -1.70 5.78 -13.85
C ASP A 383 -0.61 6.71 -14.37
N ILE A 384 -0.03 6.34 -15.50
CA ILE A 384 0.86 7.16 -16.33
C ILE A 384 0.37 7.15 -17.77
N GLU A 385 0.85 8.07 -18.59
CA GLU A 385 0.49 8.05 -20.02
C GLU A 385 0.87 6.72 -20.66
N GLY A 386 -0.15 6.00 -21.13
CA GLY A 386 0.02 4.69 -21.78
C GLY A 386 0.08 3.47 -20.85
N GLY A 387 -0.11 3.63 -19.53
CA GLY A 387 -0.11 2.49 -18.62
C GLY A 387 -0.22 2.83 -17.14
N TYR A 388 0.50 2.06 -16.34
CA TYR A 388 0.62 2.25 -14.89
C TYR A 388 2.09 2.28 -14.50
N GLY A 389 2.47 3.14 -13.58
CA GLY A 389 3.85 3.34 -13.16
C GLY A 389 4.02 3.35 -11.64
N VAL A 390 5.25 3.09 -11.19
CA VAL A 390 5.63 3.13 -9.78
C VAL A 390 6.90 3.95 -9.62
N PRO A 391 6.86 5.26 -9.92
CA PRO A 391 7.99 6.14 -9.68
C PRO A 391 8.23 6.28 -8.16
N GLY A 392 9.47 6.59 -7.79
CA GLY A 392 9.80 6.74 -6.38
C GLY A 392 11.24 7.15 -6.16
N VAL A 393 11.54 7.54 -4.93
CA VAL A 393 12.86 8.02 -4.53
C VAL A 393 13.35 7.28 -3.28
N PHE A 394 14.67 7.21 -3.13
CA PHE A 394 15.32 6.46 -2.06
C PHE A 394 16.21 7.33 -1.19
N PRO A 395 16.37 7.02 0.10
CA PRO A 395 17.39 7.66 0.92
C PRO A 395 18.79 7.19 0.48
N ARG A 396 19.82 7.89 0.92
CA ARG A 396 21.19 7.40 0.83
C ARG A 396 21.33 6.17 1.73
N PRO A 397 21.69 4.99 1.21
CA PRO A 397 21.86 3.81 2.03
C PRO A 397 22.93 3.98 3.09
N LEU A 398 22.68 3.46 4.29
CA LEU A 398 23.63 3.36 5.37
C LEU A 398 24.14 1.92 5.48
N VAL A 399 25.47 1.76 5.37
CA VAL A 399 26.12 0.46 5.59
C VAL A 399 26.45 0.33 7.06
N MET A 400 25.76 -0.58 7.74
CA MET A 400 26.05 -0.91 9.13
C MET A 400 27.18 -1.94 9.18
N LYS A 401 28.28 -1.63 9.87
CA LYS A 401 29.34 -2.61 10.13
C LYS A 401 28.79 -3.73 11.03
N GLY A 402 28.96 -4.96 10.61
CA GLY A 402 28.51 -6.14 11.36
C GLY A 402 27.08 -6.60 11.04
N SER A 403 26.41 -6.01 10.03
CA SER A 403 25.17 -6.57 9.51
C SER A 403 25.39 -7.98 8.97
N ARG A 404 24.47 -8.89 9.28
CA ARG A 404 24.53 -10.25 8.73
C ARG A 404 23.77 -10.28 7.41
N PRO A 405 24.38 -10.76 6.31
CA PRO A 405 23.72 -10.79 5.00
C PRO A 405 22.37 -11.52 4.99
N GLU A 406 22.21 -12.52 5.82
CA GLU A 406 20.96 -13.29 5.97
C GLU A 406 19.85 -12.53 6.71
N TRP A 407 20.19 -11.43 7.38
CA TRP A 407 19.27 -10.63 8.18
C TRP A 407 19.04 -9.23 7.62
N ASP A 408 20.05 -8.67 6.99
CA ASP A 408 20.00 -7.35 6.40
C ASP A 408 20.02 -7.49 4.89
N TYR A 409 19.32 -6.61 4.21
CA TYR A 409 19.41 -6.56 2.76
C TYR A 409 20.88 -6.36 2.40
N PRO A 410 21.47 -7.25 1.57
CA PRO A 410 22.85 -7.04 1.14
C PRO A 410 22.86 -5.74 0.34
N VAL A 411 23.41 -4.70 0.94
CA VAL A 411 23.63 -3.38 0.30
C VAL A 411 24.63 -3.50 -0.86
N THR A 412 24.98 -4.71 -1.26
CA THR A 412 25.88 -5.04 -2.36
C THR A 412 25.37 -4.63 -3.75
N ASN A 413 24.10 -4.22 -3.87
CA ASN A 413 23.52 -3.70 -5.10
C ASN A 413 23.05 -2.23 -4.98
N THR A 414 23.74 -1.42 -4.18
CA THR A 414 23.45 0.03 -4.06
C THR A 414 23.42 0.74 -5.41
N ASP A 415 24.19 0.26 -6.39
CA ASP A 415 24.24 0.82 -7.74
C ASP A 415 22.92 0.67 -8.53
N LYS A 416 22.01 -0.17 -8.05
CA LYS A 416 20.68 -0.38 -8.64
C LYS A 416 19.56 0.40 -7.93
N ILE A 417 19.86 0.99 -6.78
CA ILE A 417 18.90 1.76 -5.98
C ILE A 417 19.06 3.21 -6.37
N VAL A 418 18.40 3.57 -7.47
CA VAL A 418 18.45 4.89 -8.07
C VAL A 418 17.06 5.49 -8.03
N ASP A 419 16.98 6.77 -7.71
CA ASP A 419 15.73 7.52 -7.81
C ASP A 419 15.11 7.37 -9.19
N ASN A 420 13.85 6.99 -9.23
CA ASN A 420 13.06 6.88 -10.45
C ASN A 420 12.00 7.98 -10.46
N TYR A 421 12.28 9.06 -11.18
CA TYR A 421 11.33 10.16 -11.37
C TYR A 421 10.32 9.90 -12.49
N GLY A 422 10.42 8.76 -13.20
CA GLY A 422 9.57 8.45 -14.34
C GLY A 422 9.56 9.58 -15.38
N ASP A 423 8.39 9.83 -15.92
CA ASP A 423 8.14 10.98 -16.80
C ASP A 423 7.79 12.27 -16.03
N GLY A 424 7.76 12.23 -14.70
CA GLY A 424 7.36 13.32 -13.83
C GLY A 424 5.88 13.30 -13.43
N THR A 425 5.15 12.24 -13.77
CA THR A 425 3.77 12.04 -13.31
C THR A 425 3.74 11.87 -11.81
N ILE A 426 2.82 12.55 -11.14
CA ILE A 426 2.55 12.42 -9.71
C ILE A 426 1.08 12.14 -9.43
N ALA A 427 0.84 11.46 -8.32
CA ALA A 427 -0.49 11.11 -7.84
C ALA A 427 -0.89 12.01 -6.67
N PRO A 428 -1.96 12.82 -6.79
CA PRO A 428 -2.42 13.70 -5.72
C PRO A 428 -2.69 12.98 -4.39
N TYR A 429 -3.14 11.72 -4.45
CA TYR A 429 -3.42 10.95 -3.23
C TYR A 429 -2.19 10.77 -2.34
N ALA A 430 -1.01 10.59 -2.92
CA ALA A 430 0.20 10.28 -2.15
C ALA A 430 0.61 11.46 -1.27
N ALA A 431 0.71 12.68 -1.83
CA ALA A 431 0.96 13.89 -1.05
C ALA A 431 -0.19 14.20 -0.08
N GLY A 432 -1.45 14.02 -0.51
CA GLY A 432 -2.62 14.26 0.32
C GLY A 432 -2.70 13.32 1.52
N SER A 433 -2.43 12.03 1.34
CA SER A 433 -2.44 11.04 2.44
C SER A 433 -1.30 11.25 3.44
N ALA A 434 -0.23 11.92 3.04
CA ALA A 434 0.86 12.30 3.93
C ALA A 434 0.46 13.36 4.99
N ILE A 435 -0.80 13.84 4.97
CA ILE A 435 -1.38 14.74 5.99
C ILE A 435 -1.23 14.18 7.42
N MET A 436 -1.18 12.86 7.57
CA MET A 436 -0.95 12.21 8.87
C MET A 436 0.43 12.53 9.46
N PHE A 437 1.40 12.96 8.65
CA PHE A 437 2.80 13.16 9.04
C PHE A 437 3.24 14.61 8.88
N GLU A 438 2.85 15.27 7.78
CA GLU A 438 3.24 16.63 7.40
C GLU A 438 1.99 17.43 6.95
N PRO A 439 1.06 17.73 7.86
CA PRO A 439 -0.25 18.30 7.51
C PRO A 439 -0.15 19.61 6.73
N ALA A 440 0.75 20.52 7.11
CA ALA A 440 0.91 21.79 6.40
C ALA A 440 1.32 21.59 4.93
N ALA A 441 2.29 20.70 4.69
CA ALA A 441 2.78 20.42 3.33
C ALA A 441 1.74 19.69 2.48
N ALA A 442 1.02 18.73 3.08
CA ALA A 442 -0.03 17.98 2.39
C ALA A 442 -1.21 18.88 2.01
N ILE A 443 -1.64 19.78 2.90
CA ILE A 443 -2.71 20.77 2.61
C ILE A 443 -2.27 21.74 1.52
N ALA A 444 -1.03 22.22 1.56
CA ALA A 444 -0.50 23.09 0.52
C ALA A 444 -0.48 22.39 -0.85
N ALA A 445 -0.11 21.11 -0.89
CA ALA A 445 -0.15 20.29 -2.10
C ALA A 445 -1.59 20.10 -2.61
N MET A 446 -2.53 19.70 -1.75
CA MET A 446 -3.95 19.56 -2.14
C MET A 446 -4.54 20.88 -2.63
N ARG A 447 -4.20 22.01 -2.01
CA ARG A 447 -4.63 23.36 -2.44
C ARG A 447 -4.05 23.68 -3.82
N HIS A 448 -2.79 23.35 -4.08
CA HIS A 448 -2.18 23.50 -5.39
C HIS A 448 -2.92 22.65 -6.44
N TYR A 449 -3.12 21.37 -6.20
CA TYR A 449 -3.83 20.48 -7.12
C TYR A 449 -5.25 20.95 -7.41
N ARG A 450 -5.98 21.41 -6.37
CA ARG A 450 -7.34 21.96 -6.53
C ARG A 450 -7.36 23.24 -7.34
N GLY A 451 -6.29 24.02 -7.26
CA GLY A 451 -6.12 25.29 -7.98
C GLY A 451 -5.74 25.16 -9.46
N LEU A 452 -5.23 24.01 -9.91
CA LEU A 452 -4.82 23.81 -11.30
C LEU A 452 -6.00 23.92 -12.25
N LYS A 453 -5.78 24.65 -13.37
CA LYS A 453 -6.81 24.97 -14.35
C LYS A 453 -6.39 24.54 -15.75
N LYS A 454 -7.37 24.12 -16.56
CA LYS A 454 -7.26 23.99 -18.00
C LYS A 454 -7.24 25.37 -18.69
N ALA A 455 -6.92 25.40 -19.96
CA ALA A 455 -6.90 26.62 -20.75
C ALA A 455 -8.27 27.33 -20.83
N ASP A 456 -9.36 26.57 -20.73
CA ASP A 456 -10.75 27.08 -20.69
C ASP A 456 -11.20 27.57 -19.31
N GLY A 457 -10.33 27.45 -18.30
CA GLY A 457 -10.62 27.87 -16.91
C GLY A 457 -11.23 26.78 -16.03
N ASP A 458 -11.59 25.63 -16.57
CA ASP A 458 -12.08 24.49 -15.80
C ASP A 458 -10.97 23.88 -14.92
N ALA A 459 -11.38 23.21 -13.85
CA ALA A 459 -10.44 22.49 -12.99
C ALA A 459 -9.70 21.40 -13.77
N LEU A 460 -8.38 21.33 -13.62
CA LEU A 460 -7.56 20.36 -14.34
C LEU A 460 -7.73 18.94 -13.78
N LEU A 461 -7.64 18.79 -12.46
CA LEU A 461 -7.61 17.49 -11.77
C LEU A 461 -8.92 17.14 -11.05
N TRP A 462 -9.88 18.06 -11.03
CA TRP A 462 -11.11 17.88 -10.31
C TRP A 462 -12.24 17.54 -11.26
N SER A 463 -12.92 16.42 -11.05
CA SER A 463 -14.00 16.00 -11.91
C SER A 463 -15.23 16.92 -11.80
N ASP A 464 -15.74 17.36 -12.94
CA ASP A 464 -17.08 17.95 -12.99
C ASP A 464 -18.12 16.82 -12.81
N PRO A 465 -19.08 16.95 -11.88
CA PRO A 465 -20.16 16.00 -11.68
C PRO A 465 -20.96 15.66 -12.95
N LYS A 466 -20.98 16.56 -13.93
CA LYS A 466 -21.66 16.37 -15.22
C LYS A 466 -20.96 15.41 -16.18
N MET A 467 -19.68 15.16 -15.98
CA MET A 467 -18.84 14.41 -16.90
C MET A 467 -18.66 12.93 -16.55
N ILE A 468 -19.06 12.51 -15.35
CA ILE A 468 -18.85 11.14 -14.90
C ILE A 468 -19.90 10.22 -15.51
N SER A 469 -19.53 9.54 -16.58
CA SER A 469 -20.30 8.45 -17.18
C SER A 469 -19.78 7.13 -16.65
N MET A 470 -20.47 6.57 -15.67
CA MET A 470 -20.18 5.21 -15.20
C MET A 470 -20.74 4.19 -16.16
N GLY A 471 -20.02 3.10 -16.42
CA GLY A 471 -20.42 2.04 -17.35
C GLY A 471 -21.73 1.32 -17.03
N TRP A 472 -22.31 1.54 -15.86
CA TRP A 472 -23.60 1.00 -15.40
C TRP A 472 -24.83 1.83 -15.79
N GLY A 473 -24.65 2.83 -16.57
CA GLY A 473 -25.63 3.84 -16.85
C GLY A 473 -25.13 5.18 -16.30
N LYS A 474 -25.70 6.26 -16.78
CA LYS A 474 -25.33 7.61 -16.37
C LYS A 474 -25.69 7.81 -14.89
N THR A 475 -24.78 7.53 -13.99
CA THR A 475 -24.92 7.94 -12.60
C THR A 475 -24.70 9.45 -12.56
N GLN A 476 -25.77 10.22 -12.56
CA GLN A 476 -25.69 11.65 -12.33
C GLN A 476 -25.45 11.85 -10.83
N ILE A 477 -24.23 12.24 -10.48
CA ILE A 477 -23.98 12.84 -9.17
C ILE A 477 -24.76 14.15 -9.19
N GLY A 478 -25.70 14.32 -8.24
CA GLY A 478 -26.62 15.46 -8.23
C GLY A 478 -25.87 16.80 -8.25
N ALA A 479 -26.46 17.79 -8.90
CA ALA A 479 -25.93 19.16 -8.97
C ALA A 479 -25.54 19.66 -7.56
N GLY A 480 -24.32 20.19 -7.41
CA GLY A 480 -23.81 20.73 -6.15
C GLY A 480 -23.03 19.74 -5.26
N ARG A 481 -22.86 18.48 -5.68
CA ARG A 481 -21.96 17.55 -4.98
C ARG A 481 -20.56 17.60 -5.63
N PRO A 482 -19.45 17.48 -4.85
CA PRO A 482 -18.14 17.29 -5.41
C PRO A 482 -18.14 16.05 -6.30
N GLY A 483 -17.41 16.06 -7.41
CA GLY A 483 -17.24 14.85 -8.23
C GLY A 483 -16.57 13.71 -7.45
N PHE A 484 -15.73 12.91 -8.13
CA PHE A 484 -14.94 11.87 -7.45
C PHE A 484 -13.62 12.39 -6.85
N GLY A 485 -13.47 13.70 -6.71
CA GLY A 485 -12.27 14.32 -6.19
C GLY A 485 -11.18 14.47 -7.26
N PHE A 486 -9.93 14.28 -6.86
CA PHE A 486 -8.80 14.35 -7.79
C PHE A 486 -8.78 13.15 -8.73
N ALA A 487 -8.45 13.40 -10.02
CA ALA A 487 -8.03 12.37 -10.94
C ALA A 487 -6.81 11.62 -10.36
N ASP A 488 -6.60 10.39 -10.79
CA ASP A 488 -5.58 9.50 -10.24
C ASP A 488 -4.18 10.10 -10.27
N ALA A 489 -3.78 10.67 -11.41
CA ALA A 489 -2.46 11.25 -11.59
C ALA A 489 -2.45 12.37 -12.63
N TYR A 490 -1.36 13.14 -12.65
CA TYR A 490 -1.14 14.15 -13.69
C TYR A 490 0.35 14.43 -13.92
N ARG A 491 0.64 15.00 -15.07
CA ARG A 491 1.94 15.56 -15.45
C ARG A 491 1.73 16.92 -16.09
N GLU A 492 2.46 17.93 -15.62
CA GLU A 492 2.43 19.26 -16.23
C GLU A 492 3.12 19.28 -17.59
N ALA A 493 2.73 20.24 -18.43
CA ALA A 493 3.34 20.44 -19.72
C ALA A 493 4.80 20.89 -19.59
N GLU A 494 5.65 20.42 -20.51
CA GLU A 494 7.01 20.95 -20.68
C GLU A 494 6.97 22.41 -21.17
N LYS A 495 8.11 23.10 -21.10
CA LYS A 495 8.24 24.43 -21.69
C LYS A 495 7.84 24.38 -23.16
N GLY A 496 6.79 25.15 -23.52
CA GLY A 496 6.24 25.13 -24.87
C GLY A 496 4.87 24.44 -24.97
N GLY A 497 4.32 23.95 -23.86
CA GLY A 497 2.95 23.46 -23.78
C GLY A 497 2.73 22.02 -24.23
N THR A 498 3.81 21.25 -24.43
CA THR A 498 3.72 19.82 -24.76
C THR A 498 3.81 18.94 -23.50
N GLY A 499 3.17 17.79 -23.54
CA GLY A 499 3.29 16.77 -22.49
C GLY A 499 2.35 16.95 -21.30
N LEU A 500 1.40 17.91 -21.31
CA LEU A 500 0.34 17.95 -20.32
C LEU A 500 -0.51 16.68 -20.42
N TRP A 501 -0.64 15.98 -19.31
CA TRP A 501 -1.43 14.77 -19.23
C TRP A 501 -2.15 14.69 -17.90
N VAL A 502 -3.36 14.14 -17.90
CA VAL A 502 -4.16 13.87 -16.72
C VAL A 502 -4.75 12.48 -16.87
N ALA A 503 -4.65 11.66 -15.83
CA ALA A 503 -5.26 10.36 -15.82
C ALA A 503 -6.77 10.46 -16.08
N PRO A 504 -7.30 9.64 -17.00
CA PRO A 504 -8.73 9.65 -17.27
C PRO A 504 -9.55 8.92 -16.18
N ASP A 505 -8.89 8.42 -15.15
CA ASP A 505 -9.44 7.46 -14.21
C ASP A 505 -9.39 7.92 -12.74
N TYR A 506 -10.14 7.19 -11.93
CA TYR A 506 -10.18 7.25 -10.47
C TYR A 506 -9.98 5.82 -9.97
N VAL A 507 -9.03 5.60 -9.08
CA VAL A 507 -8.60 4.27 -8.63
C VAL A 507 -8.93 4.09 -7.14
N ALA A 508 -9.58 2.99 -6.79
CA ALA A 508 -10.07 2.73 -5.43
C ALA A 508 -8.96 2.75 -4.38
N ILE A 509 -7.82 2.11 -4.70
CA ILE A 509 -6.69 2.02 -3.79
C ILE A 509 -5.98 3.37 -3.56
N ASP A 510 -6.26 4.37 -4.39
CA ASP A 510 -5.72 5.73 -4.27
C ASP A 510 -6.72 6.69 -3.58
N GLN A 511 -8.01 6.57 -3.90
CA GLN A 511 -9.07 7.31 -3.21
C GLN A 511 -9.18 6.92 -1.72
N GLY A 512 -8.94 5.65 -1.42
CA GLY A 512 -9.07 5.09 -0.08
C GLY A 512 -8.11 5.67 0.94
N PRO A 513 -6.80 5.61 0.75
CA PRO A 513 -5.83 6.20 1.68
C PRO A 513 -6.07 7.69 1.89
N LEU A 514 -6.46 8.42 0.84
CA LEU A 514 -6.68 9.86 0.92
C LEU A 514 -7.84 10.21 1.87
N ILE A 515 -9.01 9.55 1.72
CA ILE A 515 -10.15 9.81 2.61
C ILE A 515 -9.84 9.42 4.05
N LEU A 516 -9.17 8.27 4.28
CA LEU A 516 -8.87 7.78 5.63
C LEU A 516 -7.78 8.60 6.31
N ALA A 517 -6.73 8.99 5.58
CA ALA A 517 -5.65 9.82 6.12
C ALA A 517 -6.15 11.19 6.57
N ILE A 518 -6.99 11.84 5.78
CA ILE A 518 -7.61 13.11 6.14
C ILE A 518 -8.45 12.94 7.41
N GLU A 519 -9.27 11.90 7.50
CA GLU A 519 -10.09 11.67 8.69
C GLU A 519 -9.24 11.40 9.93
N ASN A 520 -8.21 10.57 9.80
CA ASN A 520 -7.31 10.26 10.91
C ASN A 520 -6.54 11.51 11.40
N ALA A 521 -6.08 12.36 10.49
CA ALA A 521 -5.40 13.60 10.84
C ALA A 521 -6.32 14.58 11.60
N ARG A 522 -7.63 14.58 11.29
CA ARG A 522 -8.61 15.49 11.88
C ARG A 522 -9.20 14.96 13.19
N THR A 523 -9.52 13.67 13.25
CA THR A 523 -10.32 13.10 14.36
C THR A 523 -9.75 11.80 14.93
N GLY A 524 -8.92 11.08 14.17
CA GLY A 524 -8.45 9.74 14.52
C GLY A 524 -9.57 8.68 14.48
N LEU A 525 -10.66 8.92 13.78
CA LEU A 525 -11.84 8.03 13.79
C LEU A 525 -11.48 6.60 13.39
N ILE A 526 -10.81 6.42 12.26
CA ILE A 526 -10.55 5.08 11.71
C ILE A 526 -9.58 4.30 12.59
N THR A 527 -8.49 4.93 13.02
CA THR A 527 -7.54 4.29 13.94
C THR A 527 -8.21 3.93 15.27
N LYS A 528 -9.05 4.77 15.84
CA LYS A 528 -9.81 4.48 17.06
C LYS A 528 -10.74 3.28 16.88
N LEU A 529 -11.51 3.23 15.80
CA LEU A 529 -12.42 2.12 15.50
C LEU A 529 -11.64 0.81 15.32
N PHE A 530 -10.55 0.85 14.56
CA PHE A 530 -9.71 -0.31 14.32
C PHE A 530 -9.11 -0.85 15.63
N HIS A 531 -8.52 0.02 16.46
CA HIS A 531 -7.89 -0.36 17.72
C HIS A 531 -8.89 -0.78 18.83
N GLN A 532 -10.17 -0.44 18.69
CA GLN A 532 -11.21 -0.92 19.61
C GLN A 532 -11.52 -2.40 19.41
N HIS A 533 -11.25 -2.96 18.22
CA HIS A 533 -11.60 -4.32 17.89
C HIS A 533 -10.79 -5.36 18.69
N PRO A 534 -11.42 -6.45 19.19
CA PRO A 534 -10.73 -7.47 19.99
C PRO A 534 -9.54 -8.12 19.29
N VAL A 535 -9.65 -8.39 17.98
CA VAL A 535 -8.58 -8.96 17.16
C VAL A 535 -7.36 -8.04 17.14
N VAL A 536 -7.57 -6.75 16.95
CA VAL A 536 -6.48 -5.75 16.91
C VAL A 536 -5.82 -5.61 18.28
N LYS A 537 -6.61 -5.54 19.34
CA LYS A 537 -6.10 -5.55 20.74
C LYS A 537 -5.24 -6.78 21.01
N ALA A 538 -5.68 -7.95 20.56
CA ALA A 538 -4.91 -9.18 20.68
C ALA A 538 -3.60 -9.13 19.90
N GLY A 539 -3.60 -8.60 18.66
CA GLY A 539 -2.40 -8.40 17.85
C GLY A 539 -1.40 -7.46 18.50
N VAL A 540 -1.84 -6.29 18.96
CA VAL A 540 -1.03 -5.31 19.70
C VAL A 540 -0.37 -5.96 20.93
N LYS A 541 -1.17 -6.72 21.71
CA LYS A 541 -0.68 -7.44 22.88
C LYS A 541 0.34 -8.53 22.53
N ARG A 542 0.04 -9.37 21.52
CA ARG A 542 0.94 -10.46 21.09
C ARG A 542 2.27 -9.92 20.58
N LEU A 543 2.24 -8.80 19.87
CA LEU A 543 3.43 -8.10 19.36
C LEU A 543 4.10 -7.20 20.40
N LYS A 544 3.55 -7.07 21.60
CA LYS A 544 4.06 -6.17 22.66
C LYS A 544 4.26 -4.72 22.13
N LEU A 545 3.36 -4.28 21.24
CA LEU A 545 3.33 -2.90 20.75
C LEU A 545 2.61 -2.01 21.77
N GLY A 546 2.94 -0.70 21.74
CA GLY A 546 2.33 0.30 22.62
C GLY A 546 3.21 0.68 23.81
N PRO A 547 2.84 1.75 24.52
CA PRO A 547 3.57 2.22 25.69
C PRO A 547 3.60 1.13 26.76
N LYS A 548 4.77 0.98 27.41
CA LYS A 548 4.97 0.06 28.54
C LYS A 548 4.33 0.64 29.79
#